data_e5f919e604fc1252df4d7c30f98010da
#
_entry.id   e5f919e604fc1252df4d7c30f98010da
#
_cell.length_a   1.000
_cell.length_b   1.000
_cell.length_c   1.000
_cell.angle_alpha   90.00
_cell.angle_beta   90.00
_cell.angle_gamma   90.00
#
_symmetry.space_group_name_H-M   'P 1'
#
loop_
_entity.id
_entity.type
_entity.pdbx_description
1 polymer ?
#
loop_
_entity_poly.entity_id
_entity_poly.type
_entity_poly.pdbx_seq_one_letter_code
_entity_poly.pdbx_strand_id
1 'polypeptide(L)'
;PLKNKKVLMVCAMDRFGMAEAFEKMGSSMIYGDLIFALGIGLPIRTLKNLHKLAAILMPIVSRMPFHMIYPTGKQQEININKFEKYYNEADIIAGDYLYIKKFLPKDIKGKIIITNTVTLEDVQMLKERGCSILITSTPELNGRSFGTNVMEAVMVELSGKRPEEINAKIYEELLDLSGFKHRVEILNKY
;
A
#
# COMPACT_ATOMS: atom_id res chain seq x y z
N PRO A 1 0.35 -4.98 -18.79
CA PRO A 1 0.64 -6.28 -18.20
C PRO A 1 1.74 -6.11 -17.15
N LEU A 2 1.52 -6.62 -15.92
CA LEU A 2 2.49 -6.52 -14.81
C LEU A 2 3.50 -7.68 -14.82
N LYS A 3 3.42 -8.55 -15.82
CA LYS A 3 4.32 -9.69 -15.98
C LYS A 3 5.77 -9.22 -16.04
N ASN A 4 6.63 -9.82 -15.23
CA ASN A 4 8.05 -9.50 -15.08
C ASN A 4 8.37 -8.10 -14.49
N LYS A 5 7.38 -7.32 -14.07
CA LYS A 5 7.64 -6.09 -13.33
C LYS A 5 8.11 -6.40 -11.91
N LYS A 6 9.11 -5.67 -11.45
CA LYS A 6 9.60 -5.77 -10.06
C LYS A 6 8.73 -4.90 -9.17
N VAL A 7 8.09 -5.51 -8.18
CA VAL A 7 7.19 -4.83 -7.25
C VAL A 7 7.79 -4.87 -5.84
N LEU A 8 8.03 -3.69 -5.27
CA LEU A 8 8.33 -3.54 -3.86
C LEU A 8 7.03 -3.31 -3.09
N MET A 9 6.63 -4.26 -2.24
CA MET A 9 5.61 -4.02 -1.22
C MET A 9 6.28 -3.66 0.10
N VAL A 10 6.11 -2.41 0.54
CA VAL A 10 6.80 -1.89 1.75
C VAL A 10 6.33 -2.58 3.03
N CYS A 11 5.05 -2.94 3.11
CA CYS A 11 4.48 -3.80 4.14
C CYS A 11 3.37 -4.62 3.47
N ALA A 12 3.49 -5.94 3.48
CA ALA A 12 2.58 -6.85 2.78
C ALA A 12 1.70 -7.66 3.74
N MET A 13 2.12 -7.81 5.01
CA MET A 13 1.37 -8.58 6.00
C MET A 13 -0.01 -8.00 6.33
N ASP A 14 -0.20 -6.70 6.15
CA ASP A 14 -1.49 -6.02 6.30
C ASP A 14 -2.31 -5.99 4.99
N ARG A 15 -1.73 -6.46 3.88
CA ARG A 15 -2.28 -6.37 2.52
C ARG A 15 -2.05 -7.63 1.68
N PHE A 16 -2.29 -8.79 2.27
CA PHE A 16 -2.10 -10.09 1.61
C PHE A 16 -2.84 -10.19 0.26
N GLY A 17 -4.06 -9.70 0.17
CA GLY A 17 -4.82 -9.71 -1.07
C GLY A 17 -4.13 -8.95 -2.21
N MET A 18 -3.47 -7.83 -1.92
CA MET A 18 -2.67 -7.09 -2.90
C MET A 18 -1.43 -7.90 -3.31
N ALA A 19 -0.74 -8.53 -2.35
CA ALA A 19 0.42 -9.37 -2.60
C ALA A 19 0.08 -10.56 -3.52
N GLU A 20 -1.02 -11.25 -3.23
CA GLU A 20 -1.53 -12.35 -4.04
C GLU A 20 -1.90 -11.90 -5.46
N ALA A 21 -2.53 -10.73 -5.59
CA ALA A 21 -2.90 -10.18 -6.88
C ALA A 21 -1.66 -9.93 -7.76
N PHE A 22 -0.58 -9.35 -7.20
CA PHE A 22 0.66 -9.14 -7.92
C PHE A 22 1.33 -10.45 -8.36
N GLU A 23 1.37 -11.46 -7.48
CA GLU A 23 1.92 -12.78 -7.84
C GLU A 23 1.10 -13.45 -8.95
N LYS A 24 -0.24 -13.41 -8.87
CA LYS A 24 -1.13 -13.94 -9.92
C LYS A 24 -0.91 -13.24 -11.27
N MET A 25 -0.54 -11.96 -11.26
CA MET A 25 -0.20 -11.20 -12.47
C MET A 25 1.22 -11.45 -13.00
N GLY A 26 2.01 -12.29 -12.32
CA GLY A 26 3.36 -12.69 -12.74
C GLY A 26 4.44 -11.66 -12.43
N SER A 27 4.24 -10.82 -11.41
CA SER A 27 5.23 -9.85 -10.95
C SER A 27 6.35 -10.52 -10.16
N SER A 28 7.55 -9.92 -10.19
CA SER A 28 8.68 -10.29 -9.33
C SER A 28 8.61 -9.51 -8.03
N MET A 29 8.38 -10.18 -6.92
CA MET A 29 8.06 -9.54 -5.65
C MET A 29 9.28 -9.30 -4.75
N ILE A 30 9.29 -8.14 -4.07
CA ILE A 30 10.13 -7.80 -2.95
C ILE A 30 9.20 -7.41 -1.80
N TYR A 31 9.07 -8.27 -0.79
CA TYR A 31 8.29 -7.98 0.41
C TYR A 31 9.18 -7.34 1.46
N GLY A 32 8.85 -6.12 1.84
CA GLY A 32 9.67 -5.27 2.69
C GLY A 32 9.36 -5.31 4.17
N ASP A 33 8.55 -6.25 4.63
CA ASP A 33 8.07 -6.33 6.02
C ASP A 33 9.23 -6.37 7.03
N LEU A 34 10.23 -7.22 6.82
CA LEU A 34 11.43 -7.25 7.68
C LEU A 34 12.25 -5.95 7.56
N ILE A 35 12.31 -5.38 6.34
CA ILE A 35 13.14 -4.22 6.04
C ILE A 35 12.56 -2.97 6.69
N PHE A 36 11.29 -2.67 6.45
CA PHE A 36 10.69 -1.39 6.78
C PHE A 36 9.96 -1.39 8.14
N ALA A 37 9.42 -2.53 8.56
CA ALA A 37 8.80 -2.63 9.88
C ALA A 37 9.82 -2.96 10.98
N LEU A 38 10.80 -3.85 10.72
CA LEU A 38 11.77 -4.29 11.72
C LEU A 38 13.18 -3.74 11.53
N GLY A 39 13.46 -3.04 10.43
CA GLY A 39 14.79 -2.50 10.13
C GLY A 39 15.85 -3.56 9.75
N ILE A 40 15.43 -4.79 9.44
CA ILE A 40 16.29 -5.90 9.05
C ILE A 40 16.39 -5.92 7.53
N GLY A 41 17.56 -5.63 6.98
CA GLY A 41 17.81 -5.47 5.55
C GLY A 41 17.72 -6.76 4.72
N LEU A 42 16.77 -7.67 5.03
CA LEU A 42 16.54 -8.94 4.34
C LEU A 42 15.18 -8.91 3.64
N PRO A 43 15.13 -8.93 2.30
CA PRO A 43 13.88 -8.98 1.56
C PRO A 43 13.31 -10.40 1.56
N ILE A 44 11.99 -10.50 1.68
CA ILE A 44 11.25 -11.72 1.41
C ILE A 44 10.85 -11.68 -0.06
N ARG A 45 11.00 -12.80 -0.78
CA ARG A 45 10.77 -12.81 -2.23
C ARG A 45 9.67 -13.79 -2.67
N THR A 46 9.04 -14.50 -1.73
CA THR A 46 7.96 -15.43 -2.02
C THR A 46 6.81 -15.26 -1.04
N LEU A 47 5.59 -15.38 -1.54
CA LEU A 47 4.38 -15.32 -0.71
C LEU A 47 4.39 -16.41 0.37
N LYS A 48 4.91 -17.60 0.05
CA LYS A 48 5.05 -18.70 1.02
C LYS A 48 5.91 -18.30 2.24
N ASN A 49 7.03 -17.61 2.01
CA ASN A 49 7.88 -17.15 3.11
C ASN A 49 7.25 -15.98 3.86
N LEU A 50 6.50 -15.11 3.17
CA LEU A 50 5.71 -14.06 3.80
C LEU A 50 4.68 -14.64 4.75
N HIS A 51 3.92 -15.66 4.33
CA HIS A 51 2.94 -16.35 5.18
C HIS A 51 3.59 -17.00 6.41
N LYS A 52 4.75 -17.64 6.24
CA LYS A 52 5.49 -18.23 7.38
C LYS A 52 5.93 -17.15 8.37
N LEU A 53 6.45 -16.04 7.88
CA LEU A 53 6.85 -14.93 8.72
C LEU A 53 5.63 -14.33 9.46
N ALA A 54 4.52 -14.12 8.77
CA ALA A 54 3.29 -13.62 9.36
C ALA A 54 2.78 -14.54 10.47
N ALA A 55 2.79 -15.86 10.25
CA ALA A 55 2.37 -16.83 11.27
C ALA A 55 3.18 -16.74 12.57
N ILE A 56 4.47 -16.36 12.47
CA ILE A 56 5.36 -16.18 13.63
C ILE A 56 5.17 -14.80 14.26
N LEU A 57 5.11 -13.74 13.44
CA LEU A 57 5.11 -12.36 13.92
C LEU A 57 3.73 -11.87 14.38
N MET A 58 2.65 -12.26 13.68
CA MET A 58 1.31 -11.73 13.98
C MET A 58 0.83 -11.96 15.41
N PRO A 59 1.07 -13.12 16.06
CA PRO A 59 0.73 -13.30 17.47
C PRO A 59 1.45 -12.33 18.42
N ILE A 60 2.63 -11.86 18.04
CA ILE A 60 3.43 -10.88 18.80
C ILE A 60 2.93 -9.48 18.50
N VAL A 61 2.87 -9.12 17.23
CA VAL A 61 2.49 -7.80 16.74
C VAL A 61 1.07 -7.43 17.18
N SER A 62 0.12 -8.38 17.16
CA SER A 62 -1.27 -8.14 17.60
C SER A 62 -1.41 -7.75 19.08
N ARG A 63 -0.38 -7.99 19.91
CA ARG A 63 -0.35 -7.60 21.31
C ARG A 63 0.43 -6.30 21.58
N MET A 64 1.07 -5.74 20.56
CA MET A 64 1.85 -4.52 20.67
C MET A 64 0.94 -3.28 20.64
N PRO A 65 1.29 -2.20 21.35
CA PRO A 65 0.59 -0.92 21.23
C PRO A 65 0.66 -0.39 19.80
N PHE A 66 -0.44 0.17 19.31
CA PHE A 66 -0.57 0.64 17.93
C PHE A 66 0.54 1.62 17.49
N HIS A 67 0.95 2.54 18.37
CA HIS A 67 1.99 3.53 18.06
C HIS A 67 3.40 2.93 17.85
N MET A 68 3.62 1.68 18.28
CA MET A 68 4.88 0.96 18.03
C MET A 68 4.89 0.27 16.66
N ILE A 69 3.71 -0.05 16.14
CA ILE A 69 3.53 -0.77 14.89
C ILE A 69 3.37 0.20 13.72
N TYR A 70 2.68 1.31 13.96
CA TYR A 70 2.27 2.25 12.92
C TYR A 70 2.73 3.69 13.24
N PRO A 71 3.29 4.42 12.28
CA PRO A 71 3.72 5.80 12.50
C PRO A 71 2.51 6.69 12.83
N THR A 72 2.53 7.34 13.99
CA THR A 72 1.47 8.23 14.46
C THR A 72 1.99 9.65 14.71
N GLY A 73 1.12 10.65 14.54
CA GLY A 73 1.45 12.05 14.77
C GLY A 73 2.69 12.51 13.98
N LYS A 74 3.63 13.19 14.63
CA LYS A 74 4.86 13.72 14.01
C LYS A 74 5.77 12.66 13.36
N GLN A 75 5.62 11.39 13.72
CA GLN A 75 6.39 10.32 13.09
C GLN A 75 6.02 10.10 11.61
N GLN A 76 4.86 10.57 11.17
CA GLN A 76 4.42 10.50 9.78
C GLN A 76 5.17 11.49 8.86
N GLU A 77 5.80 12.51 9.45
CA GLU A 77 6.56 13.52 8.71
C GLU A 77 8.04 13.15 8.54
N ILE A 78 8.51 12.13 9.28
CA ILE A 78 9.91 11.73 9.28
C ILE A 78 10.18 10.88 8.03
N ASN A 79 11.08 11.35 7.16
CA ASN A 79 11.62 10.55 6.06
C ASN A 79 12.98 9.97 6.47
N ILE A 80 13.12 8.65 6.35
CA ILE A 80 14.34 7.91 6.69
C ILE A 80 14.99 7.41 5.41
N ASN A 81 16.12 8.00 5.06
CA ASN A 81 16.88 7.64 3.86
C ASN A 81 17.66 6.32 4.07
N LYS A 82 16.93 5.23 4.29
CA LYS A 82 17.48 3.90 4.54
C LYS A 82 16.84 2.89 3.60
N PHE A 83 17.65 1.95 3.09
CA PHE A 83 17.17 0.90 2.19
C PHE A 83 16.71 1.35 0.80
N GLU A 84 17.17 2.52 0.31
CA GLU A 84 16.86 3.04 -1.03
C GLU A 84 17.09 2.03 -2.16
N LYS A 85 18.06 1.13 -2.01
CA LYS A 85 18.36 0.11 -3.03
C LYS A 85 17.13 -0.69 -3.45
N TYR A 86 16.20 -0.98 -2.54
CA TYR A 86 14.98 -1.73 -2.86
C TYR A 86 13.96 -0.89 -3.63
N TYR A 87 13.88 0.42 -3.32
CA TYR A 87 13.10 1.36 -4.11
C TYR A 87 13.68 1.49 -5.52
N ASN A 88 15.01 1.59 -5.63
CA ASN A 88 15.68 1.72 -6.93
C ASN A 88 15.53 0.47 -7.79
N GLU A 89 15.55 -0.72 -7.20
CA GLU A 89 15.36 -2.00 -7.88
C GLU A 89 13.93 -2.17 -8.44
N ALA A 90 12.92 -1.58 -7.80
CA ALA A 90 11.52 -1.78 -8.15
C ALA A 90 11.05 -0.89 -9.30
N ASP A 91 10.20 -1.41 -10.18
CA ASP A 91 9.40 -0.64 -11.15
C ASP A 91 8.16 -0.04 -10.49
N ILE A 92 7.57 -0.80 -9.56
CA ILE A 92 6.33 -0.47 -8.85
C ILE A 92 6.59 -0.50 -7.35
N ILE A 93 6.12 0.51 -6.64
CA ILE A 93 6.15 0.61 -5.19
C ILE A 93 4.71 0.51 -4.70
N ALA A 94 4.41 -0.48 -3.85
CA ALA A 94 3.06 -0.75 -3.38
C ALA A 94 2.97 -0.86 -1.86
N GLY A 95 1.80 -0.57 -1.30
CA GLY A 95 1.53 -0.72 0.12
C GLY A 95 0.87 0.50 0.75
N ASP A 96 0.91 0.59 2.07
CA ASP A 96 0.39 1.74 2.80
C ASP A 96 1.24 2.98 2.56
N TYR A 97 0.58 4.11 2.29
CA TYR A 97 1.27 5.33 1.88
C TYR A 97 2.18 5.90 2.96
N LEU A 98 1.81 5.80 4.23
CA LEU A 98 2.64 6.32 5.31
C LEU A 98 3.96 5.56 5.43
N TYR A 99 3.95 4.24 5.22
CA TYR A 99 5.17 3.45 5.15
C TYR A 99 5.98 3.78 3.89
N ILE A 100 5.32 3.92 2.73
CA ILE A 100 6.00 4.34 1.49
C ILE A 100 6.69 5.68 1.72
N LYS A 101 5.97 6.70 2.17
CA LYS A 101 6.46 8.07 2.40
C LYS A 101 7.64 8.12 3.36
N LYS A 102 7.59 7.35 4.44
CA LYS A 102 8.62 7.30 5.47
C LYS A 102 10.00 6.93 4.93
N PHE A 103 10.06 6.07 3.92
CA PHE A 103 11.32 5.56 3.35
C PHE A 103 11.53 5.96 1.89
N LEU A 104 10.67 6.82 1.34
CA LEU A 104 10.66 7.19 -0.06
C LEU A 104 11.93 7.98 -0.44
N PRO A 105 12.70 7.53 -1.44
CA PRO A 105 13.85 8.26 -1.95
C PRO A 105 13.47 9.64 -2.49
N LYS A 106 14.47 10.52 -2.62
CA LYS A 106 14.28 11.84 -3.24
C LYS A 106 13.99 11.76 -4.74
N ASP A 107 14.51 10.72 -5.41
CA ASP A 107 14.26 10.45 -6.83
C ASP A 107 13.59 9.10 -7.00
N ILE A 108 12.41 9.10 -7.60
CA ILE A 108 11.62 7.93 -7.97
C ILE A 108 11.18 8.04 -9.43
N LYS A 109 12.03 8.62 -10.27
CA LYS A 109 11.75 8.87 -11.68
C LYS A 109 11.27 7.63 -12.41
N GLY A 110 10.13 7.77 -13.10
CA GLY A 110 9.53 6.74 -13.92
C GLY A 110 8.83 5.60 -13.14
N LYS A 111 8.85 5.62 -11.81
CA LYS A 111 8.21 4.57 -11.00
C LYS A 111 6.71 4.76 -10.89
N ILE A 112 6.01 3.65 -10.66
CA ILE A 112 4.57 3.63 -10.39
C ILE A 112 4.37 3.44 -8.90
N ILE A 113 3.46 4.20 -8.30
CA ILE A 113 3.05 4.03 -6.90
C ILE A 113 1.63 3.51 -6.86
N ILE A 114 1.39 2.42 -6.13
CA ILE A 114 0.08 1.82 -5.88
C ILE A 114 -0.16 1.82 -4.37
N THR A 115 -1.13 2.62 -3.93
CA THR A 115 -1.34 2.85 -2.50
C THR A 115 -2.82 3.09 -2.17
N ASN A 116 -3.11 3.67 -1.01
CA ASN A 116 -4.46 3.95 -0.53
C ASN A 116 -4.67 5.46 -0.28
N THR A 117 -4.18 5.95 0.84
CA THR A 117 -4.46 7.29 1.35
C THR A 117 -3.39 8.29 0.92
N VAL A 118 -3.77 9.29 0.13
CA VAL A 118 -2.88 10.39 -0.26
C VAL A 118 -3.59 11.73 -0.12
N THR A 119 -2.85 12.77 0.26
CA THR A 119 -3.31 14.17 0.25
C THR A 119 -2.86 14.88 -1.03
N LEU A 120 -3.33 16.11 -1.24
CA LEU A 120 -2.86 16.93 -2.36
C LEU A 120 -1.37 17.21 -2.29
N GLU A 121 -0.85 17.48 -1.08
CA GLU A 121 0.58 17.72 -0.84
C GLU A 121 1.40 16.46 -1.15
N ASP A 122 0.88 15.28 -0.82
CA ASP A 122 1.52 14.01 -1.14
C ASP A 122 1.62 13.80 -2.65
N VAL A 123 0.54 14.07 -3.37
CA VAL A 123 0.51 13.98 -4.84
C VAL A 123 1.53 14.92 -5.47
N GLN A 124 1.58 16.17 -4.99
CA GLN A 124 2.55 17.15 -5.47
C GLN A 124 3.99 16.71 -5.20
N MET A 125 4.27 16.22 -3.99
CA MET A 125 5.58 15.69 -3.61
C MET A 125 6.00 14.49 -4.48
N LEU A 126 5.07 13.57 -4.77
CA LEU A 126 5.33 12.43 -5.66
C LEU A 126 5.66 12.90 -7.07
N LYS A 127 4.94 13.89 -7.58
CA LYS A 127 5.19 14.50 -8.89
C LYS A 127 6.58 15.13 -8.96
N GLU A 128 6.95 15.92 -7.95
CA GLU A 128 8.27 16.57 -7.86
C GLU A 128 9.42 15.57 -7.78
N ARG A 129 9.20 14.42 -7.12
CA ARG A 129 10.19 13.33 -7.05
C ARG A 129 10.24 12.45 -8.31
N GLY A 130 9.43 12.76 -9.33
CA GLY A 130 9.45 12.08 -10.63
C GLY A 130 8.61 10.81 -10.70
N CYS A 131 7.65 10.57 -9.79
CA CYS A 131 6.69 9.49 -9.92
C CYS A 131 5.96 9.59 -11.27
N SER A 132 5.90 8.50 -12.03
CA SER A 132 5.21 8.49 -13.33
C SER A 132 3.71 8.38 -13.17
N ILE A 133 3.24 7.38 -12.42
CA ILE A 133 1.83 7.08 -12.25
C ILE A 133 1.53 6.84 -10.77
N LEU A 134 0.48 7.49 -10.28
CA LEU A 134 -0.12 7.21 -8.99
C LEU A 134 -1.43 6.46 -9.18
N ILE A 135 -1.58 5.33 -8.49
CA ILE A 135 -2.81 4.55 -8.42
C ILE A 135 -3.22 4.44 -6.96
N THR A 136 -4.48 4.76 -6.65
CA THR A 136 -5.02 4.49 -5.31
C THR A 136 -6.14 3.47 -5.37
N SER A 137 -6.17 2.55 -4.40
CA SER A 137 -7.22 1.53 -4.27
C SER A 137 -8.59 2.12 -3.91
N THR A 138 -8.61 3.36 -3.46
CA THR A 138 -9.80 4.12 -3.08
C THR A 138 -10.02 5.29 -4.02
N PRO A 139 -11.27 5.78 -4.19
CA PRO A 139 -11.57 6.89 -5.07
C PRO A 139 -10.91 8.19 -4.61
N GLU A 140 -10.79 9.13 -5.53
CA GLU A 140 -10.43 10.50 -5.25
C GLU A 140 -11.69 11.29 -4.90
N LEU A 141 -11.64 12.00 -3.77
CA LEU A 141 -12.70 12.90 -3.31
C LEU A 141 -12.05 14.24 -2.93
N ASN A 142 -12.32 15.29 -3.70
CA ASN A 142 -11.76 16.64 -3.52
C ASN A 142 -10.22 16.65 -3.45
N GLY A 143 -9.57 15.93 -4.38
CA GLY A 143 -8.10 15.86 -4.49
C GLY A 143 -7.43 14.89 -3.52
N ARG A 144 -8.20 14.25 -2.63
CA ARG A 144 -7.72 13.36 -1.59
C ARG A 144 -8.27 11.95 -1.79
N SER A 145 -7.46 10.93 -1.52
CA SER A 145 -7.92 9.53 -1.41
C SER A 145 -7.92 9.12 0.06
N PHE A 146 -8.97 8.41 0.47
CA PHE A 146 -9.16 7.98 1.85
C PHE A 146 -8.60 6.57 2.08
N GLY A 147 -8.43 6.21 3.36
CA GLY A 147 -8.04 4.85 3.73
C GLY A 147 -9.13 3.83 3.42
N THR A 148 -8.72 2.57 3.21
CA THR A 148 -9.65 1.47 2.95
C THR A 148 -10.67 1.29 4.08
N ASN A 149 -10.28 1.52 5.34
CA ASN A 149 -11.17 1.45 6.50
C ASN A 149 -12.34 2.45 6.43
N VAL A 150 -12.08 3.66 5.89
CA VAL A 150 -13.14 4.67 5.69
C VAL A 150 -14.10 4.18 4.61
N MET A 151 -13.59 3.62 3.52
CA MET A 151 -14.42 3.07 2.45
C MET A 151 -15.24 1.87 2.92
N GLU A 152 -14.64 1.01 3.74
CA GLU A 152 -15.34 -0.12 4.36
C GLU A 152 -16.49 0.37 5.24
N ALA A 153 -16.26 1.35 6.11
CA ALA A 153 -17.32 1.94 6.94
C ALA A 153 -18.47 2.53 6.11
N VAL A 154 -18.16 3.21 5.00
CA VAL A 154 -19.17 3.72 4.07
C VAL A 154 -19.98 2.59 3.44
N MET A 155 -19.34 1.48 3.03
CA MET A 155 -20.04 0.33 2.45
C MET A 155 -20.95 -0.34 3.48
N VAL A 156 -20.45 -0.50 4.73
CA VAL A 156 -21.27 -1.04 5.83
C VAL A 156 -22.53 -0.20 6.04
N GLU A 157 -22.38 1.12 6.13
CA GLU A 157 -23.52 2.05 6.30
C GLU A 157 -24.51 1.97 5.12
N LEU A 158 -24.00 2.01 3.89
CA LEU A 158 -24.83 1.90 2.69
C LEU A 158 -25.58 0.56 2.59
N SER A 159 -25.04 -0.51 3.15
CA SER A 159 -25.66 -1.83 3.13
C SER A 159 -26.90 -1.93 4.03
N GLY A 160 -27.00 -1.08 5.05
CA GLY A 160 -28.00 -1.19 6.12
C GLY A 160 -27.88 -2.50 6.95
N LYS A 161 -26.76 -3.20 6.84
CA LYS A 161 -26.47 -4.48 7.51
C LYS A 161 -25.45 -4.28 8.63
N ARG A 162 -25.42 -5.24 9.57
CA ARG A 162 -24.33 -5.28 10.56
C ARG A 162 -23.03 -5.81 9.89
N PRO A 163 -21.85 -5.39 10.35
CA PRO A 163 -20.56 -5.83 9.76
C PRO A 163 -20.43 -7.35 9.63
N GLU A 164 -20.95 -8.11 10.60
CA GLU A 164 -20.88 -9.57 10.64
C GLU A 164 -21.75 -10.25 9.55
N GLU A 165 -22.68 -9.52 8.97
CA GLU A 165 -23.59 -10.01 7.92
C GLU A 165 -23.05 -9.73 6.51
N ILE A 166 -21.93 -8.99 6.41
CA ILE A 166 -21.36 -8.57 5.14
C ILE A 166 -20.19 -9.52 4.80
N ASN A 167 -20.29 -10.17 3.66
CA ASN A 167 -19.23 -10.98 3.08
C ASN A 167 -18.60 -10.30 1.86
N ALA A 168 -17.52 -10.89 1.32
CA ALA A 168 -16.79 -10.33 0.17
C ALA A 168 -17.70 -10.04 -1.04
N LYS A 169 -18.67 -10.92 -1.31
CA LYS A 169 -19.61 -10.75 -2.44
C LYS A 169 -20.48 -9.51 -2.26
N ILE A 170 -20.99 -9.28 -1.04
CA ILE A 170 -21.79 -8.10 -0.73
C ILE A 170 -20.95 -6.82 -0.88
N TYR A 171 -19.68 -6.85 -0.45
CA TYR A 171 -18.77 -5.72 -0.68
C TYR A 171 -18.56 -5.43 -2.16
N GLU A 172 -18.35 -6.46 -2.99
CA GLU A 172 -18.23 -6.30 -4.44
C GLU A 172 -19.47 -5.67 -5.06
N GLU A 173 -20.67 -6.17 -4.71
CA GLU A 173 -21.94 -5.62 -5.16
C GLU A 173 -22.14 -4.14 -4.73
N LEU A 174 -21.75 -3.79 -3.49
CA LEU A 174 -21.84 -2.42 -3.00
C LEU A 174 -20.84 -1.49 -3.70
N LEU A 175 -19.62 -1.95 -3.98
CA LEU A 175 -18.64 -1.19 -4.74
C LEU A 175 -19.14 -0.90 -6.15
N ASP A 176 -19.74 -1.88 -6.82
CA ASP A 176 -20.33 -1.69 -8.15
C ASP A 176 -21.49 -0.70 -8.12
N LEU A 177 -22.41 -0.83 -7.15
CA LEU A 177 -23.55 0.05 -6.98
C LEU A 177 -23.16 1.50 -6.62
N SER A 178 -22.12 1.68 -5.82
CA SER A 178 -21.63 3.01 -5.41
C SER A 178 -20.97 3.77 -6.55
N GLY A 179 -20.57 3.10 -7.62
CA GLY A 179 -19.82 3.68 -8.72
C GLY A 179 -18.42 4.15 -8.33
N PHE A 180 -17.92 3.77 -7.18
CA PHE A 180 -16.57 4.13 -6.74
C PHE A 180 -15.52 3.47 -7.64
N LYS A 181 -14.63 4.31 -8.18
CA LYS A 181 -13.53 3.86 -9.03
C LYS A 181 -12.21 4.18 -8.34
N HIS A 182 -11.26 3.29 -8.50
CA HIS A 182 -9.88 3.57 -8.12
C HIS A 182 -9.36 4.78 -8.90
N ARG A 183 -8.49 5.57 -8.27
CA ARG A 183 -7.82 6.70 -8.92
C ARG A 183 -6.64 6.20 -9.73
N VAL A 184 -6.50 6.68 -10.95
CA VAL A 184 -5.29 6.53 -11.77
C VAL A 184 -4.90 7.89 -12.27
N GLU A 185 -3.72 8.36 -11.89
CA GLU A 185 -3.22 9.68 -12.26
C GLU A 185 -1.82 9.59 -12.86
N ILE A 186 -1.64 10.15 -14.06
CA ILE A 186 -0.35 10.29 -14.71
C ILE A 186 0.27 11.60 -14.21
N LEU A 187 1.30 11.49 -13.36
CA LEU A 187 1.98 12.63 -12.76
C LEU A 187 3.09 13.19 -13.67
N ASN A 188 3.85 12.29 -14.30
CA ASN A 188 4.90 12.61 -15.23
C ASN A 188 4.90 11.66 -16.43
N LYS A 189 5.26 12.17 -17.60
CA LYS A 189 5.45 11.37 -18.83
C LYS A 189 6.95 11.25 -19.12
N TYR A 190 7.43 10.03 -19.31
CA TYR A 190 8.82 9.73 -19.66
C TYR A 190 8.89 8.88 -20.93
#